data_d60ae6c7d98aa7dec2f24f03a05c5bb1
#
_entry.id   d60ae6c7d98aa7dec2f24f03a05c5bb1
#
_cell.length_a   1.000
_cell.length_b   1.000
_cell.length_c   1.000
_cell.angle_alpha   90.00
_cell.angle_beta   90.00
_cell.angle_gamma   90.00
#
_symmetry.space_group_name_H-M   'P 1'
#
loop_
_entity.id
_entity.type
_entity.pdbx_description
1 polymer ?
#
loop_
_entity_poly.entity_id
_entity_poly.type
_entity_poly.pdbx_seq_one_letter_code
_entity_poly.pdbx_strand_id
1 'polypeptide(L)'
;MNALLRMLAWTLALALVALPVVAAVNGWMGAGHWPLRTLRVQGELQRVDAQRLRATVLPYAAKGFFAVSLGDAQAAVARLPWVERAEVRKRWPDVLEITIVEHRPFAHWGKDRLLSQHGRLFPQQGAPVPDGLPVLDGPDARVADVVALYNQSCELFSPSGIGVRGVTLDRRGSWTLDLSSGTQVVIGSSEARLRLARFARLLPQLLSQKQLPLTRADLRYTNGFALSWPASPAPAVAVAPQLQGKT
;
A
#
# COMPACT_ATOMS: atom_id res chain seq x y z
N MET A 1 -57.21 -47.28 11.09
CA MET A 1 -56.03 -47.84 10.45
C MET A 1 -55.51 -46.91 9.32
N ASN A 2 -56.34 -46.32 8.44
CA ASN A 2 -55.94 -45.54 7.30
C ASN A 2 -55.33 -44.11 7.60
N ALA A 3 -55.72 -43.48 8.73
CA ALA A 3 -55.21 -42.19 9.12
C ALA A 3 -53.75 -42.26 9.64
N LEU A 4 -53.44 -43.26 10.43
CA LEU A 4 -52.08 -43.52 10.95
C LEU A 4 -51.13 -43.89 9.83
N LEU A 5 -51.55 -44.72 8.87
CA LEU A 5 -50.77 -45.05 7.67
C LEU A 5 -50.47 -43.80 6.77
N ARG A 6 -51.44 -42.89 6.62
CA ARG A 6 -51.27 -41.64 5.88
C ARG A 6 -50.32 -40.71 6.59
N MET A 7 -50.40 -40.53 7.91
CA MET A 7 -49.45 -39.73 8.68
C MET A 7 -48.03 -40.30 8.57
N LEU A 8 -47.86 -41.63 8.68
CA LEU A 8 -46.57 -42.28 8.53
C LEU A 8 -45.99 -42.08 7.11
N ALA A 9 -46.84 -42.18 6.09
CA ALA A 9 -46.42 -41.94 4.70
C ALA A 9 -45.96 -40.49 4.48
N TRP A 10 -46.68 -39.51 5.04
CA TRP A 10 -46.31 -38.11 4.92
C TRP A 10 -45.01 -37.76 5.70
N THR A 11 -44.81 -38.32 6.90
CA THR A 11 -43.56 -38.12 7.66
C THR A 11 -42.39 -38.79 6.96
N LEU A 12 -42.56 -39.95 6.36
CA LEU A 12 -41.53 -40.63 5.59
C LEU A 12 -41.16 -39.85 4.32
N ALA A 13 -42.18 -39.35 3.60
CA ALA A 13 -41.98 -38.52 2.42
C ALA A 13 -41.23 -37.21 2.76
N LEU A 14 -41.61 -36.55 3.88
CA LEU A 14 -40.94 -35.35 4.37
C LEU A 14 -39.48 -35.65 4.78
N ALA A 15 -39.27 -36.76 5.50
CA ALA A 15 -37.92 -37.18 5.89
C ALA A 15 -37.02 -37.50 4.67
N LEU A 16 -37.58 -38.15 3.65
CA LEU A 16 -36.89 -38.53 2.42
C LEU A 16 -36.43 -37.28 1.61
N VAL A 17 -37.16 -36.17 1.68
CA VAL A 17 -36.81 -34.93 1.04
C VAL A 17 -35.90 -34.08 1.95
N ALA A 18 -36.19 -34.02 3.26
CA ALA A 18 -35.43 -33.18 4.18
C ALA A 18 -34.05 -33.77 4.49
N LEU A 19 -33.89 -35.08 4.59
CA LEU A 19 -32.64 -35.75 4.96
C LEU A 19 -31.48 -35.45 3.99
N PRO A 20 -31.64 -35.55 2.66
CA PRO A 20 -30.57 -35.20 1.72
C PRO A 20 -30.25 -33.69 1.75
N VAL A 21 -31.23 -32.82 1.97
CA VAL A 21 -31.01 -31.37 2.09
C VAL A 21 -30.21 -31.07 3.37
N VAL A 22 -30.61 -31.66 4.50
CA VAL A 22 -29.86 -31.51 5.77
C VAL A 22 -28.46 -32.11 5.67
N ALA A 23 -28.31 -33.26 5.02
CA ALA A 23 -27.02 -33.89 4.79
C ALA A 23 -26.09 -33.02 3.91
N ALA A 24 -26.65 -32.35 2.90
CA ALA A 24 -25.93 -31.44 2.04
C ALA A 24 -25.48 -30.15 2.79
N VAL A 25 -26.40 -29.56 3.59
CA VAL A 25 -26.13 -28.35 4.38
C VAL A 25 -25.13 -28.62 5.52
N ASN A 26 -25.24 -29.78 6.18
CA ASN A 26 -24.32 -30.16 7.26
C ASN A 26 -22.99 -30.77 6.79
N GLY A 27 -22.73 -30.80 5.47
CA GLY A 27 -21.48 -31.30 4.93
C GLY A 27 -21.30 -32.84 5.00
N TRP A 28 -22.39 -33.60 5.30
CA TRP A 28 -22.34 -35.07 5.29
C TRP A 28 -22.10 -35.64 3.88
N MET A 29 -22.45 -34.86 2.84
CA MET A 29 -22.07 -35.16 1.46
C MET A 29 -20.65 -34.57 1.18
N GLY A 30 -19.69 -34.93 2.02
CA GLY A 30 -18.36 -34.37 2.05
C GLY A 30 -17.53 -34.54 0.76
N ALA A 31 -16.24 -34.19 0.85
CA ALA A 31 -15.27 -34.11 -0.23
C ALA A 31 -15.21 -35.35 -1.16
N GLY A 32 -15.60 -36.52 -0.69
CA GLY A 32 -15.54 -37.75 -1.48
C GLY A 32 -16.55 -37.83 -2.63
N HIS A 33 -17.69 -37.15 -2.56
CA HIS A 33 -18.75 -37.21 -3.57
C HIS A 33 -18.69 -36.07 -4.60
N TRP A 34 -18.26 -34.86 -4.15
CA TRP A 34 -18.20 -33.67 -5.01
C TRP A 34 -16.90 -32.90 -4.77
N PRO A 35 -15.75 -33.47 -5.14
CA PRO A 35 -14.47 -32.80 -4.95
C PRO A 35 -14.35 -31.61 -5.87
N LEU A 36 -13.77 -30.49 -5.37
CA LEU A 36 -13.32 -29.39 -6.20
C LEU A 36 -12.00 -29.79 -6.86
N ARG A 37 -12.00 -30.01 -8.16
CA ARG A 37 -10.83 -30.48 -8.94
C ARG A 37 -10.09 -29.38 -9.62
N THR A 38 -10.78 -28.30 -9.98
CA THR A 38 -10.23 -27.21 -10.79
C THR A 38 -10.19 -25.92 -9.97
N LEU A 39 -9.00 -25.36 -9.81
CA LEU A 39 -8.79 -24.02 -9.29
C LEU A 39 -8.54 -23.09 -10.49
N ARG A 40 -9.48 -22.20 -10.77
CA ARG A 40 -9.34 -21.18 -11.82
C ARG A 40 -9.03 -19.84 -11.16
N VAL A 41 -7.90 -19.25 -11.53
CA VAL A 41 -7.51 -17.92 -11.06
C VAL A 41 -7.67 -16.94 -12.23
N GLN A 42 -8.36 -15.83 -11.95
CA GLN A 42 -8.57 -14.72 -12.88
C GLN A 42 -7.95 -13.45 -12.30
N GLY A 43 -7.34 -12.65 -13.16
CA GLY A 43 -6.64 -11.41 -12.81
C GLY A 43 -5.23 -11.39 -13.38
N GLU A 44 -4.63 -10.22 -13.41
CA GLU A 44 -3.23 -10.04 -13.77
C GLU A 44 -2.36 -10.32 -12.54
N LEU A 45 -1.82 -11.54 -12.43
CA LEU A 45 -0.92 -11.93 -11.35
C LEU A 45 0.52 -11.60 -11.76
N GLN A 46 0.98 -10.42 -11.36
CA GLN A 46 2.36 -9.99 -11.60
C GLN A 46 3.22 -10.11 -10.33
N ARG A 47 2.61 -9.93 -9.17
CA ARG A 47 3.28 -9.84 -7.87
C ARG A 47 2.77 -10.84 -6.84
N VAL A 48 1.56 -11.33 -7.01
CA VAL A 48 1.01 -12.38 -6.15
C VAL A 48 1.62 -13.73 -6.55
N ASP A 49 2.25 -14.39 -5.60
CA ASP A 49 2.81 -15.74 -5.81
C ASP A 49 1.69 -16.77 -5.97
N ALA A 50 1.61 -17.34 -7.17
CA ALA A 50 0.60 -18.34 -7.52
C ALA A 50 0.70 -19.62 -6.67
N GLN A 51 1.90 -20.02 -6.23
CA GLN A 51 2.07 -21.17 -5.36
C GLN A 51 1.52 -20.90 -3.97
N ARG A 52 1.81 -19.70 -3.44
CA ARG A 52 1.32 -19.27 -2.14
C ARG A 52 -0.20 -19.11 -2.14
N LEU A 53 -0.76 -18.56 -3.23
CA LEU A 53 -2.20 -18.49 -3.43
C LEU A 53 -2.83 -19.89 -3.39
N ARG A 54 -2.28 -20.82 -4.18
CA ARG A 54 -2.76 -22.19 -4.24
C ARG A 54 -2.70 -22.89 -2.86
N ALA A 55 -1.57 -22.76 -2.17
CA ALA A 55 -1.40 -23.32 -0.83
C ALA A 55 -2.40 -22.75 0.17
N THR A 56 -2.73 -21.47 0.07
CA THR A 56 -3.69 -20.78 0.94
C THR A 56 -5.13 -21.30 0.71
N VAL A 57 -5.48 -21.62 -0.53
CA VAL A 57 -6.87 -22.02 -0.90
C VAL A 57 -7.10 -23.52 -0.76
N LEU A 58 -6.06 -24.33 -0.90
CA LEU A 58 -6.14 -25.79 -0.88
C LEU A 58 -6.91 -26.37 0.32
N PRO A 59 -6.71 -25.93 1.58
CA PRO A 59 -7.43 -26.44 2.74
C PRO A 59 -8.94 -26.21 2.67
N TYR A 60 -9.36 -25.13 2.02
CA TYR A 60 -10.78 -24.81 1.82
C TYR A 60 -11.37 -25.63 0.69
N ALA A 61 -10.67 -25.75 -0.45
CA ALA A 61 -11.08 -26.55 -1.59
C ALA A 61 -11.20 -28.03 -1.27
N ALA A 62 -10.37 -28.56 -0.38
CA ALA A 62 -10.38 -29.95 0.06
C ALA A 62 -11.69 -30.35 0.75
N LYS A 63 -12.48 -29.41 1.25
CA LYS A 63 -13.79 -29.67 1.86
C LYS A 63 -14.87 -30.09 0.84
N GLY A 64 -14.61 -29.86 -0.45
CA GLY A 64 -15.55 -30.17 -1.53
C GLY A 64 -16.56 -29.07 -1.83
N PHE A 65 -17.29 -29.24 -2.93
CA PHE A 65 -18.15 -28.20 -3.52
C PHE A 65 -19.23 -27.65 -2.55
N PHE A 66 -19.86 -28.51 -1.77
CA PHE A 66 -20.96 -28.10 -0.89
C PHE A 66 -20.47 -27.57 0.46
N ALA A 67 -19.37 -28.11 0.99
CA ALA A 67 -18.85 -27.78 2.32
C ALA A 67 -17.79 -26.66 2.30
N VAL A 68 -17.36 -26.16 1.14
CA VAL A 68 -16.40 -25.06 1.05
C VAL A 68 -17.01 -23.76 1.59
N SER A 69 -16.35 -23.16 2.57
CA SER A 69 -16.65 -21.81 3.05
C SER A 69 -15.98 -20.78 2.12
N LEU A 70 -16.77 -20.16 1.25
CA LEU A 70 -16.26 -19.15 0.30
C LEU A 70 -15.76 -17.90 1.03
N GLY A 71 -16.46 -17.47 2.10
CA GLY A 71 -16.08 -16.31 2.90
C GLY A 71 -14.72 -16.48 3.58
N ASP A 72 -14.46 -17.66 4.17
CA ASP A 72 -13.19 -17.95 4.83
C ASP A 72 -12.05 -18.05 3.79
N ALA A 73 -12.29 -18.68 2.66
CA ALA A 73 -11.35 -18.77 1.56
C ALA A 73 -11.01 -17.37 1.03
N GLN A 74 -12.01 -16.53 0.81
CA GLN A 74 -11.84 -15.14 0.37
C GLN A 74 -11.06 -14.32 1.39
N ALA A 75 -11.39 -14.42 2.67
CA ALA A 75 -10.68 -13.73 3.74
C ALA A 75 -9.22 -14.18 3.84
N ALA A 76 -8.93 -15.46 3.63
CA ALA A 76 -7.57 -16.00 3.61
C ALA A 76 -6.76 -15.46 2.43
N VAL A 77 -7.34 -15.42 1.23
CA VAL A 77 -6.71 -14.86 0.03
C VAL A 77 -6.48 -13.36 0.17
N ALA A 78 -7.44 -12.63 0.73
CA ALA A 78 -7.33 -11.18 0.94
C ALA A 78 -6.21 -10.77 1.94
N ARG A 79 -5.68 -11.71 2.73
CA ARG A 79 -4.54 -11.49 3.63
C ARG A 79 -3.19 -11.68 2.95
N LEU A 80 -3.16 -12.20 1.72
CA LEU A 80 -1.91 -12.34 0.99
C LEU A 80 -1.33 -10.97 0.65
N PRO A 81 0.00 -10.80 0.73
CA PRO A 81 0.66 -9.59 0.26
C PRO A 81 0.28 -9.30 -1.20
N TRP A 82 0.16 -8.04 -1.53
CA TRP A 82 -0.20 -7.55 -2.86
C TRP A 82 -1.65 -7.79 -3.31
N VAL A 83 -2.48 -8.50 -2.54
CA VAL A 83 -3.90 -8.66 -2.85
C VAL A 83 -4.69 -7.48 -2.30
N GLU A 84 -5.20 -6.64 -3.18
CA GLU A 84 -6.07 -5.53 -2.83
C GLU A 84 -7.52 -5.97 -2.63
N ARG A 85 -7.97 -6.85 -3.51
CA ARG A 85 -9.31 -7.44 -3.46
C ARG A 85 -9.26 -8.87 -3.97
N ALA A 86 -9.96 -9.74 -3.28
CA ALA A 86 -10.19 -11.11 -3.71
C ALA A 86 -11.70 -11.39 -3.76
N GLU A 87 -12.12 -12.12 -4.75
CA GLU A 87 -13.46 -12.66 -4.84
C GLU A 87 -13.37 -14.16 -5.13
N VAL A 88 -14.07 -14.97 -4.34
CA VAL A 88 -14.08 -16.43 -4.46
C VAL A 88 -15.46 -16.88 -4.80
N ARG A 89 -15.62 -17.59 -5.90
CA ARG A 89 -16.88 -18.14 -6.39
C ARG A 89 -16.74 -19.63 -6.67
N LYS A 90 -17.79 -20.39 -6.49
CA LYS A 90 -17.84 -21.78 -6.95
C LYS A 90 -18.66 -21.89 -8.22
N ARG A 91 -18.15 -22.66 -9.17
CA ARG A 91 -18.82 -22.97 -10.44
C ARG A 91 -19.06 -24.47 -10.53
N TRP A 92 -20.31 -24.81 -10.71
CA TRP A 92 -20.67 -26.21 -10.88
C TRP A 92 -20.03 -26.81 -12.16
N PRO A 93 -19.54 -28.07 -12.18
CA PRO A 93 -19.68 -29.05 -11.07
C PRO A 93 -18.55 -29.05 -10.03
N ASP A 94 -17.30 -28.60 -10.37
CA ASP A 94 -16.10 -28.90 -9.59
C ASP A 94 -15.06 -27.75 -9.62
N VAL A 95 -15.46 -26.53 -10.00
CA VAL A 95 -14.55 -25.41 -10.18
C VAL A 95 -14.66 -24.43 -9.01
N LEU A 96 -13.52 -24.08 -8.41
CA LEU A 96 -13.36 -22.92 -7.54
C LEU A 96 -12.68 -21.79 -8.34
N GLU A 97 -13.41 -20.69 -8.53
CA GLU A 97 -12.95 -19.53 -9.28
C GLU A 97 -12.54 -18.42 -8.32
N ILE A 98 -11.34 -17.89 -8.49
CA ILE A 98 -10.79 -16.82 -7.66
C ILE A 98 -10.43 -15.66 -8.57
N THR A 99 -11.06 -14.52 -8.36
CA THR A 99 -10.72 -13.27 -9.03
C THR A 99 -9.89 -12.42 -8.08
N ILE A 100 -8.70 -11.99 -8.54
CA ILE A 100 -7.76 -11.19 -7.74
C ILE A 100 -7.51 -9.86 -8.43
N VAL A 101 -7.52 -8.81 -7.62
CA VAL A 101 -7.03 -7.48 -7.99
C VAL A 101 -5.79 -7.21 -7.14
N GLU A 102 -4.66 -6.95 -7.80
CA GLU A 102 -3.42 -6.62 -7.10
C GLU A 102 -3.34 -5.15 -6.71
N HIS A 103 -2.64 -4.87 -5.60
CA HIS A 103 -2.29 -3.51 -5.22
C HIS A 103 -1.40 -2.86 -6.29
N ARG A 104 -1.74 -1.63 -6.67
CA ARG A 104 -0.88 -0.76 -7.48
C ARG A 104 -0.19 0.22 -6.53
N PRO A 105 1.13 0.09 -6.32
CA PRO A 105 1.85 0.96 -5.41
C PRO A 105 1.90 2.38 -5.96
N PHE A 106 1.63 3.35 -5.09
CA PHE A 106 1.70 4.77 -5.35
C PHE A 106 2.95 5.41 -4.70
N ALA A 107 3.28 4.98 -3.48
CA ALA A 107 4.38 5.50 -2.69
C ALA A 107 4.92 4.46 -1.72
N HIS A 108 6.16 4.65 -1.25
CA HIS A 108 6.62 4.04 0.00
C HIS A 108 5.92 4.72 1.18
N TRP A 109 5.58 3.96 2.22
CA TRP A 109 5.03 4.46 3.47
C TRP A 109 5.92 4.06 4.63
N GLY A 110 6.66 5.03 5.16
CA GLY A 110 7.68 4.78 6.15
C GLY A 110 8.77 3.85 5.61
N LYS A 111 9.17 2.85 6.42
CA LYS A 111 10.29 1.96 6.08
C LYS A 111 9.87 0.67 5.37
N ASP A 112 8.75 0.07 5.81
CA ASP A 112 8.44 -1.34 5.51
C ASP A 112 7.09 -1.54 4.81
N ARG A 113 6.39 -0.45 4.48
CA ARG A 113 5.06 -0.51 3.86
C ARG A 113 5.01 0.28 2.57
N LEU A 114 4.00 -0.02 1.81
CA LEU A 114 3.63 0.68 0.59
C LEU A 114 2.24 1.27 0.74
N LEU A 115 2.00 2.35 0.04
CA LEU A 115 0.68 2.95 -0.14
C LEU A 115 0.18 2.64 -1.53
N SER A 116 -1.02 2.07 -1.65
CA SER A 116 -1.66 1.82 -2.94
C SER A 116 -2.27 3.10 -3.52
N GLN A 117 -2.55 3.07 -4.82
CA GLN A 117 -3.28 4.16 -5.51
C GLN A 117 -4.67 4.44 -4.91
N HIS A 118 -5.24 3.46 -4.21
CA HIS A 118 -6.54 3.60 -3.51
C HIS A 118 -6.41 3.99 -2.04
N GLY A 119 -5.22 4.43 -1.60
CA GLY A 119 -5.00 4.90 -0.23
C GLY A 119 -4.90 3.80 0.83
N ARG A 120 -4.68 2.55 0.43
CA ARG A 120 -4.50 1.43 1.36
C ARG A 120 -3.04 1.17 1.64
N LEU A 121 -2.71 0.99 2.92
CA LEU A 121 -1.38 0.58 3.35
C LEU A 121 -1.26 -0.94 3.28
N PHE A 122 -0.17 -1.44 2.73
CA PHE A 122 0.12 -2.87 2.64
C PHE A 122 1.63 -3.13 2.81
N PRO A 123 2.02 -4.34 3.25
CA PRO A 123 3.43 -4.65 3.53
C PRO A 123 4.24 -4.78 2.23
N GLN A 124 5.47 -4.27 2.26
CA GLN A 124 6.45 -4.45 1.18
C GLN A 124 7.07 -5.85 1.28
N GLN A 125 6.32 -6.89 0.90
CA GLN A 125 6.78 -8.27 0.97
C GLN A 125 6.42 -9.03 -0.31
N GLY A 126 7.28 -9.98 -0.70
CA GLY A 126 6.95 -11.01 -1.70
C GLY A 126 7.18 -10.64 -3.16
N ALA A 127 7.37 -9.36 -3.52
CA ALA A 127 7.63 -8.95 -4.90
C ALA A 127 8.51 -7.70 -4.97
N PRO A 128 9.23 -7.49 -6.08
CA PRO A 128 9.99 -6.27 -6.30
C PRO A 128 9.06 -5.06 -6.40
N VAL A 129 9.48 -3.96 -5.79
CA VAL A 129 8.78 -2.69 -5.83
C VAL A 129 9.30 -1.87 -7.01
N PRO A 130 8.44 -1.16 -7.76
CA PRO A 130 8.89 -0.26 -8.81
C PRO A 130 9.82 0.83 -8.26
N ASP A 131 10.85 1.15 -9.02
CA ASP A 131 11.76 2.26 -8.69
C ASP A 131 11.07 3.61 -8.87
N GLY A 132 11.60 4.62 -8.18
CA GLY A 132 11.16 6.01 -8.37
C GLY A 132 9.88 6.40 -7.65
N LEU A 133 9.31 5.54 -6.81
CA LEU A 133 8.16 5.90 -5.98
C LEU A 133 8.56 6.96 -4.94
N PRO A 134 7.69 7.94 -4.67
CA PRO A 134 7.92 8.90 -3.60
C PRO A 134 7.89 8.22 -2.22
N VAL A 135 8.58 8.83 -1.26
CA VAL A 135 8.60 8.36 0.13
C VAL A 135 7.66 9.22 0.96
N LEU A 136 6.57 8.64 1.39
CA LEU A 136 5.60 9.29 2.27
C LEU A 136 5.68 8.66 3.66
N ASP A 137 5.52 9.47 4.70
CA ASP A 137 5.53 8.98 6.08
C ASP A 137 4.61 9.81 6.97
N GLY A 138 4.01 9.15 7.95
CA GLY A 138 3.14 9.78 8.93
C GLY A 138 2.28 8.80 9.71
N PRO A 139 1.42 9.30 10.61
CA PRO A 139 0.44 8.46 11.28
C PRO A 139 -0.55 7.84 10.29
N ASP A 140 -0.87 6.55 10.45
CA ASP A 140 -1.76 5.82 9.54
C ASP A 140 -3.14 6.48 9.38
N ALA A 141 -3.66 7.10 10.44
CA ALA A 141 -4.92 7.83 10.39
C ALA A 141 -4.86 9.11 9.53
N ARG A 142 -3.66 9.56 9.13
CA ARG A 142 -3.43 10.80 8.39
C ARG A 142 -2.92 10.57 6.97
N VAL A 143 -3.06 9.34 6.45
CA VAL A 143 -2.66 8.99 5.06
C VAL A 143 -3.23 9.97 4.04
N ALA A 144 -4.52 10.27 4.14
CA ALA A 144 -5.19 11.18 3.20
C ALA A 144 -4.59 12.61 3.22
N ASP A 145 -4.21 13.10 4.40
CA ASP A 145 -3.62 14.43 4.54
C ASP A 145 -2.20 14.48 3.94
N VAL A 146 -1.41 13.41 4.16
CA VAL A 146 -0.05 13.30 3.61
C VAL A 146 -0.11 13.25 2.08
N VAL A 147 -1.00 12.44 1.51
CA VAL A 147 -1.21 12.37 0.06
C VAL A 147 -1.69 13.71 -0.51
N ALA A 148 -2.63 14.37 0.19
CA ALA A 148 -3.12 15.67 -0.26
C ALA A 148 -2.01 16.74 -0.29
N LEU A 149 -1.16 16.77 0.73
CA LEU A 149 -0.02 17.71 0.75
C LEU A 149 1.01 17.35 -0.31
N TYR A 150 1.29 16.05 -0.54
CA TYR A 150 2.17 15.59 -1.60
C TYR A 150 1.70 16.06 -2.97
N ASN A 151 0.43 15.79 -3.32
CA ASN A 151 -0.12 16.19 -4.62
C ASN A 151 -0.09 17.71 -4.81
N GLN A 152 -0.51 18.46 -3.79
CA GLN A 152 -0.43 19.92 -3.81
C GLN A 152 1.01 20.43 -3.97
N SER A 153 1.98 19.77 -3.33
CA SER A 153 3.40 20.13 -3.45
C SER A 153 3.89 19.87 -4.87
N CYS A 154 3.52 18.76 -5.49
CA CYS A 154 3.85 18.48 -6.88
C CYS A 154 3.34 19.57 -7.83
N GLU A 155 2.10 20.03 -7.63
CA GLU A 155 1.51 21.13 -8.42
C GLU A 155 2.27 22.45 -8.20
N LEU A 156 2.60 22.79 -6.95
CA LEU A 156 3.27 24.04 -6.60
C LEU A 156 4.71 24.13 -7.16
N PHE A 157 5.44 23.01 -7.19
CA PHE A 157 6.84 23.00 -7.64
C PHE A 157 7.00 22.64 -9.13
N SER A 158 5.95 22.12 -9.78
CA SER A 158 5.97 21.78 -11.20
C SER A 158 6.45 22.94 -12.12
N PRO A 159 6.01 24.20 -11.93
CA PRO A 159 6.49 25.31 -12.77
C PRO A 159 7.98 25.57 -12.66
N SER A 160 8.61 25.17 -11.55
CA SER A 160 10.05 25.31 -11.32
C SER A 160 10.86 24.12 -11.85
N GLY A 161 10.20 23.10 -12.43
CA GLY A 161 10.85 21.86 -12.88
C GLY A 161 11.41 20.99 -11.74
N ILE A 162 11.01 21.27 -10.49
CA ILE A 162 11.51 20.56 -9.31
C ILE A 162 10.45 19.53 -8.89
N GLY A 163 10.84 18.26 -8.84
CA GLY A 163 9.99 17.19 -8.36
C GLY A 163 9.95 17.11 -6.83
N VAL A 164 8.91 16.49 -6.28
CA VAL A 164 8.78 16.15 -4.87
C VAL A 164 9.13 14.68 -4.68
N ARG A 165 10.15 14.37 -3.89
CA ARG A 165 10.60 13.01 -3.58
C ARG A 165 9.91 12.42 -2.37
N GLY A 166 9.47 13.27 -1.44
CA GLY A 166 8.83 12.76 -0.24
C GLY A 166 8.14 13.84 0.60
N VAL A 167 7.21 13.38 1.43
CA VAL A 167 6.51 14.17 2.44
C VAL A 167 6.45 13.38 3.73
N THR A 168 6.82 14.01 4.82
CA THR A 168 6.75 13.42 6.17
C THR A 168 5.90 14.29 7.08
N LEU A 169 4.97 13.65 7.79
CA LEU A 169 4.22 14.23 8.89
C LEU A 169 4.66 13.58 10.20
N ASP A 170 5.33 14.33 11.06
CA ASP A 170 5.75 13.79 12.34
C ASP A 170 4.59 13.64 13.34
N ARG A 171 4.83 12.96 14.46
CA ARG A 171 3.82 12.76 15.52
C ARG A 171 3.36 14.04 16.19
N ARG A 172 4.12 15.13 16.05
CA ARG A 172 3.79 16.46 16.61
C ARG A 172 3.00 17.30 15.62
N GLY A 173 2.71 16.75 14.42
CA GLY A 173 2.00 17.44 13.36
C GLY A 173 2.87 18.36 12.50
N SER A 174 4.19 18.28 12.59
CA SER A 174 5.11 19.06 11.77
C SER A 174 5.36 18.37 10.43
N TRP A 175 5.30 19.16 9.37
CA TRP A 175 5.49 18.73 8.00
C TRP A 175 6.91 18.98 7.52
N THR A 176 7.46 18.01 6.81
CA THR A 176 8.73 18.10 6.10
C THR A 176 8.54 17.60 4.68
N LEU A 177 9.17 18.26 3.72
CA LEU A 177 9.12 17.95 2.30
C LEU A 177 10.56 17.76 1.79
N ASP A 178 10.77 16.72 0.99
CA ASP A 178 12.04 16.46 0.32
C ASP A 178 11.88 16.67 -1.19
N LEU A 179 12.67 17.59 -1.76
CA LEU A 179 12.64 17.92 -3.18
C LEU A 179 13.64 17.07 -3.98
N SER A 180 13.41 16.92 -5.27
CA SER A 180 14.31 16.20 -6.19
C SER A 180 15.70 16.88 -6.31
N SER A 181 15.79 18.17 -6.04
CA SER A 181 17.03 18.91 -5.93
C SER A 181 17.92 18.53 -4.74
N GLY A 182 17.42 17.67 -3.82
CA GLY A 182 18.08 17.36 -2.55
C GLY A 182 17.78 18.35 -1.43
N THR A 183 16.94 19.36 -1.68
CA THR A 183 16.53 20.34 -0.68
C THR A 183 15.52 19.74 0.28
N GLN A 184 15.79 19.81 1.58
CA GLN A 184 14.82 19.52 2.62
C GLN A 184 14.08 20.80 3.02
N VAL A 185 12.74 20.76 3.00
CA VAL A 185 11.90 21.91 3.36
C VAL A 185 11.15 21.58 4.65
N VAL A 186 11.48 22.26 5.75
CA VAL A 186 10.80 22.14 7.05
C VAL A 186 9.68 23.16 7.11
N ILE A 187 8.44 22.71 7.11
CA ILE A 187 7.25 23.57 7.00
C ILE A 187 6.68 23.91 8.38
N GLY A 188 6.73 22.95 9.31
CA GLY A 188 6.12 23.05 10.64
C GLY A 188 4.67 22.59 10.69
N SER A 189 4.01 22.81 11.81
CA SER A 189 2.65 22.28 12.09
C SER A 189 1.52 23.24 11.72
N SER A 190 1.78 24.53 11.60
CA SER A 190 0.76 25.54 11.30
C SER A 190 0.87 26.06 9.88
N GLU A 191 -0.27 26.32 9.24
CA GLU A 191 -0.40 26.97 7.92
C GLU A 191 0.50 26.34 6.82
N ALA A 192 0.69 25.03 6.87
CA ALA A 192 1.63 24.33 6.02
C ALA A 192 1.46 24.66 4.53
N ARG A 193 0.22 24.66 4.05
CA ARG A 193 -0.11 24.96 2.65
C ARG A 193 0.26 26.38 2.24
N LEU A 194 -0.03 27.36 3.10
CA LEU A 194 0.23 28.77 2.83
C LEU A 194 1.75 29.06 2.79
N ARG A 195 2.49 28.50 3.76
CA ARG A 195 3.94 28.64 3.84
C ARG A 195 4.62 28.02 2.63
N LEU A 196 4.19 26.83 2.25
CA LEU A 196 4.71 26.12 1.10
C LEU A 196 4.45 26.86 -0.21
N ALA A 197 3.23 27.39 -0.42
CA ALA A 197 2.89 28.17 -1.59
C ALA A 197 3.72 29.46 -1.69
N ARG A 198 3.97 30.13 -0.57
CA ARG A 198 4.84 31.31 -0.52
C ARG A 198 6.29 30.95 -0.90
N PHE A 199 6.81 29.86 -0.36
CA PHE A 199 8.15 29.39 -0.65
C PHE A 199 8.30 28.97 -2.11
N ALA A 200 7.38 28.18 -2.66
CA ALA A 200 7.42 27.73 -4.05
C ALA A 200 7.45 28.90 -5.05
N ARG A 201 6.73 29.98 -4.76
CA ARG A 201 6.73 31.21 -5.60
C ARG A 201 8.08 31.91 -5.60
N LEU A 202 8.80 31.90 -4.49
CA LEU A 202 10.09 32.59 -4.35
C LEU A 202 11.28 31.73 -4.73
N LEU A 203 11.11 30.42 -4.77
CA LEU A 203 12.20 29.46 -5.01
C LEU A 203 12.98 29.72 -6.31
N PRO A 204 12.37 30.01 -7.48
CA PRO A 204 13.12 30.31 -8.70
C PRO A 204 14.05 31.50 -8.53
N GLN A 205 13.63 32.57 -7.86
CA GLN A 205 14.46 33.76 -7.60
C GLN A 205 15.59 33.43 -6.63
N LEU A 206 15.34 32.61 -5.61
CA LEU A 206 16.34 32.18 -4.65
C LEU A 206 17.44 31.34 -5.30
N LEU A 207 17.08 30.45 -6.22
CA LEU A 207 18.02 29.61 -6.95
C LEU A 207 18.84 30.40 -7.97
N SER A 208 18.28 31.45 -8.58
CA SER A 208 19.03 32.29 -9.52
C SER A 208 20.09 33.18 -8.86
N GLN A 209 19.94 33.47 -7.57
CA GLN A 209 20.88 34.32 -6.83
C GLN A 209 22.14 33.59 -6.36
N LYS A 210 22.12 32.28 -6.27
CA LYS A 210 23.27 31.48 -5.82
C LYS A 210 23.48 30.27 -6.73
N GLN A 211 24.73 30.05 -7.12
CA GLN A 211 25.14 28.93 -7.96
C GLN A 211 25.19 27.59 -7.21
N LEU A 212 25.04 27.59 -5.88
CA LEU A 212 25.07 26.40 -5.04
C LEU A 212 23.64 25.86 -4.81
N PRO A 213 23.44 24.55 -4.83
CA PRO A 213 22.14 23.96 -4.54
C PRO A 213 21.71 24.23 -3.08
N LEU A 214 20.45 24.62 -2.89
CA LEU A 214 19.88 24.79 -1.56
C LEU A 214 19.78 23.43 -0.87
N THR A 215 20.31 23.29 0.36
CA THR A 215 20.23 22.04 1.12
C THR A 215 19.03 22.00 2.06
N ARG A 216 18.69 23.13 2.67
CA ARG A 216 17.59 23.19 3.62
C ARG A 216 16.88 24.54 3.57
N ALA A 217 15.55 24.50 3.66
CA ALA A 217 14.68 25.66 3.86
C ALA A 217 13.81 25.44 5.10
N ASP A 218 13.86 26.34 6.07
CA ASP A 218 13.01 26.30 7.25
C ASP A 218 11.95 27.40 7.14
N LEU A 219 10.69 26.98 6.99
CA LEU A 219 9.54 27.86 6.77
C LEU A 219 8.76 28.15 8.05
N ARG A 220 9.25 27.76 9.21
CA ARG A 220 8.55 27.92 10.49
C ARG A 220 8.47 29.36 10.97
N TYR A 221 9.31 30.23 10.42
CA TYR A 221 9.34 31.64 10.79
C TYR A 221 8.13 32.41 10.20
N THR A 222 7.57 33.32 10.98
CA THR A 222 6.34 34.06 10.60
C THR A 222 6.60 35.00 9.40
N ASN A 223 7.74 35.67 9.40
CA ASN A 223 8.03 36.74 8.45
C ASN A 223 9.11 36.40 7.40
N GLY A 224 9.54 35.15 7.29
CA GLY A 224 10.58 34.76 6.36
C GLY A 224 10.92 33.29 6.34
N PHE A 225 12.04 32.96 5.73
CA PHE A 225 12.61 31.60 5.67
C PHE A 225 14.06 31.64 6.12
N ALA A 226 14.50 30.60 6.84
CA ALA A 226 15.90 30.34 7.05
C ALA A 226 16.40 29.37 5.97
N LEU A 227 17.37 29.78 5.20
CA LEU A 227 17.90 29.02 4.07
C LEU A 227 19.34 28.60 4.37
N SER A 228 19.67 27.33 4.08
CA SER A 228 21.02 26.80 4.27
C SER A 228 21.52 26.23 2.96
N TRP A 229 22.76 26.58 2.63
CA TRP A 229 23.53 26.07 1.50
C TRP A 229 24.69 25.23 2.01
N PRO A 230 25.29 24.33 1.18
CA PRO A 230 26.50 23.63 1.56
C PRO A 230 27.56 24.61 1.98
N ALA A 231 28.34 24.28 2.99
CA ALA A 231 29.54 25.08 3.32
C ALA A 231 30.44 25.09 2.07
N SER A 232 30.84 26.28 1.60
CA SER A 232 31.87 26.37 0.60
C SER A 232 33.12 25.65 1.13
N PRO A 233 33.79 24.78 0.33
CA PRO A 233 35.02 24.18 0.80
C PRO A 233 35.96 25.32 1.24
N ALA A 234 36.38 25.26 2.51
CA ALA A 234 37.34 26.25 3.02
C ALA A 234 38.55 26.26 2.07
N PRO A 235 39.04 27.43 1.65
CA PRO A 235 40.25 27.48 0.85
C PRO A 235 41.32 26.68 1.59
N ALA A 236 41.92 25.70 0.91
CA ALA A 236 43.03 24.94 1.47
C ALA A 236 44.06 25.94 1.98
N VAL A 237 44.28 26.01 3.26
CA VAL A 237 45.35 26.82 3.85
C VAL A 237 46.62 26.24 3.28
N ALA A 238 47.25 26.97 2.34
CA ALA A 238 48.55 26.62 1.81
C ALA A 238 49.51 26.61 3.01
N VAL A 239 49.90 25.44 3.42
CA VAL A 239 50.98 25.29 4.40
C VAL A 239 52.23 25.82 3.74
N ALA A 240 52.69 26.99 4.20
CA ALA A 240 53.94 27.58 3.74
C ALA A 240 55.07 26.58 4.00
N PRO A 241 55.98 26.34 3.04
CA PRO A 241 57.10 25.45 3.23
C PRO A 241 57.99 26.00 4.33
N GLN A 242 58.19 25.21 5.40
CA GLN A 242 59.20 25.53 6.43
C GLN A 242 60.57 25.51 5.75
N LEU A 243 61.19 26.68 5.64
CA LEU A 243 62.60 26.80 5.28
C LEU A 243 63.44 26.14 6.39
N GLN A 244 63.96 24.95 6.10
CA GLN A 244 64.99 24.32 6.92
C GLN A 244 66.26 25.17 6.78
N GLY A 245 66.58 25.94 7.80
CA GLY A 245 67.86 26.60 7.97
C GLY A 245 68.97 25.56 8.18
N LYS A 246 69.93 25.53 7.25
CA LYS A 246 71.22 24.85 7.44
C LYS A 246 72.06 25.69 8.35
N THR A 247 72.57 25.12 9.38
CA THR A 247 73.86 25.38 10.02
C THR A 247 74.49 24.06 10.38
#